data_ac1732e43dfe849e365d60c3a75a5c8a
#
_entry.id   ac1732e43dfe849e365d60c3a75a5c8a
#
_cell.length_a   1.000
_cell.length_b   1.000
_cell.length_c   1.000
_cell.angle_alpha   90.00
_cell.angle_beta   90.00
_cell.angle_gamma   90.00
#
_symmetry.space_group_name_H-M   'P 1'
#
loop_
_entity.id
_entity.type
_entity.pdbx_description
1 polymer ?
#
loop_
_entity_poly.entity_id
_entity_poly.type
_entity_poly.pdbx_seq_one_letter_code
_entity_poly.pdbx_strand_id
1 'polypeptide(L)'
;SGEFGVSILTDCKHGWDKPDNNTLRLTCIHSPLGAFTKETRQDLQDLGRNCFSFGIYGHKGDIENGTNKESMNFARKLITCEVKKSESKGEFSQLASLLKITHDNIVIRAVKMSEDDENALIVRLNNATAIEQKNAALSVYREFEKVDEVNTSEEFIRNHAEVNGKVIRVTLKPFETMTLKIKFAKSEECENNNTYSPMRLNYNVKAFTNYDNMKHIILQGGGYSLPIDLIDRNIKVNGIEFYIPHGNRKNKKPKYDAVACRGQSINLDGKYNQIYILAGAVSEEDIVGTFKIDRKDYNINFKSMTAPYSKWDMYGLGQTAHTDDETAFGYEFTHLHHPEGNLVKKARMYLYSLNVKNKKRLRFPNNNKLVIFAMTSAEKEEFTNLADNVIDIVDDNYDFGKIPPIDKITDKTDAITIRA
;
A
#
# COMPACT_ATOMS: atom_id res chain seq x y z
N SER A 1 4.67 -37.12 22.56
CA SER A 1 4.51 -38.31 21.71
C SER A 1 4.59 -37.88 20.28
N GLY A 2 5.53 -38.34 19.47
CA GLY A 2 5.75 -37.88 18.11
C GLY A 2 4.71 -38.35 17.06
N GLU A 3 3.53 -38.75 17.46
CA GLU A 3 2.53 -39.23 16.51
C GLU A 3 1.52 -38.18 16.07
N PHE A 4 1.22 -37.21 16.92
CA PHE A 4 0.23 -36.17 16.65
C PHE A 4 0.63 -34.83 17.26
N GLY A 5 0.44 -33.76 16.50
CA GLY A 5 0.66 -32.38 16.91
C GLY A 5 -0.54 -31.50 16.70
N VAL A 6 -0.63 -30.42 17.48
CA VAL A 6 -1.62 -29.37 17.30
C VAL A 6 -0.90 -28.03 17.25
N SER A 7 -1.19 -27.25 16.23
CA SER A 7 -0.67 -25.88 16.07
C SER A 7 -1.83 -24.89 16.06
N ILE A 8 -1.61 -23.73 16.67
CA ILE A 8 -2.53 -22.60 16.54
C ILE A 8 -1.96 -21.64 15.50
N LEU A 9 -2.77 -21.35 14.51
CA LEU A 9 -2.44 -20.42 13.43
C LEU A 9 -3.07 -19.07 13.76
N THR A 10 -2.40 -17.97 13.41
CA THR A 10 -2.94 -16.62 13.61
C THR A 10 -2.48 -15.69 12.51
N ASP A 11 -3.32 -14.72 12.17
CA ASP A 11 -3.03 -13.71 11.15
C ASP A 11 -2.27 -12.50 11.70
N CYS A 12 -2.47 -12.13 12.97
CA CYS A 12 -1.92 -10.88 13.51
C CYS A 12 -1.57 -10.92 15.01
N LYS A 13 -1.79 -12.03 15.71
CA LYS A 13 -1.50 -12.12 17.15
C LYS A 13 -0.23 -12.93 17.42
N HIS A 14 0.71 -12.36 18.18
CA HIS A 14 2.05 -12.92 18.37
C HIS A 14 2.41 -13.26 19.83
N GLY A 15 1.53 -12.96 20.77
CA GLY A 15 1.73 -13.28 22.19
C GLY A 15 1.30 -14.71 22.52
N TRP A 16 2.21 -15.55 22.93
CA TRP A 16 1.97 -16.96 23.25
C TRP A 16 2.57 -17.34 24.59
N ASP A 17 1.90 -18.24 25.29
CA ASP A 17 2.55 -18.95 26.36
C ASP A 17 2.07 -20.41 26.43
N LYS A 18 2.88 -21.24 27.06
CA LYS A 18 2.59 -22.65 27.29
C LYS A 18 2.88 -22.97 28.76
N PRO A 19 1.92 -22.74 29.67
CA PRO A 19 2.12 -22.91 31.11
C PRO A 19 2.32 -24.38 31.54
N ASP A 20 1.79 -25.30 30.75
CA ASP A 20 1.90 -26.74 30.97
C ASP A 20 1.88 -27.52 29.64
N ASN A 21 1.94 -28.86 29.71
CA ASN A 21 1.97 -29.70 28.51
C ASN A 21 0.65 -29.78 27.74
N ASN A 22 -0.47 -29.41 28.37
CA ASN A 22 -1.81 -29.56 27.83
C ASN A 22 -2.48 -28.21 27.49
N THR A 23 -1.79 -27.10 27.79
CA THR A 23 -2.35 -25.75 27.62
C THR A 23 -1.45 -24.90 26.72
N LEU A 24 -2.05 -24.33 25.68
CA LEU A 24 -1.44 -23.32 24.84
C LEU A 24 -2.35 -22.09 24.85
N ARG A 25 -1.79 -20.92 25.20
CA ARG A 25 -2.54 -19.67 25.29
C ARG A 25 -2.09 -18.69 24.20
N LEU A 26 -3.06 -18.06 23.55
CA LEU A 26 -2.86 -16.97 22.61
C LEU A 26 -3.38 -15.69 23.23
N THR A 27 -2.54 -14.67 23.32
CA THR A 27 -2.96 -13.33 23.74
C THR A 27 -3.69 -12.64 22.60
N CYS A 28 -4.99 -12.46 22.75
CA CYS A 28 -5.86 -11.86 21.74
C CYS A 28 -5.94 -10.33 21.89
N ILE A 29 -6.05 -9.84 23.13
CA ILE A 29 -6.17 -8.42 23.47
C ILE A 29 -5.19 -8.10 24.57
N HIS A 30 -4.53 -6.95 24.49
CA HIS A 30 -3.57 -6.50 25.48
C HIS A 30 -3.88 -5.05 25.86
N SER A 31 -4.18 -4.82 27.12
CA SER A 31 -4.51 -3.49 27.68
C SER A 31 -3.59 -3.20 28.86
N PRO A 32 -2.32 -2.82 28.62
CA PRO A 32 -1.34 -2.61 29.67
C PRO A 32 -1.62 -1.32 30.44
N LEU A 33 -1.19 -1.28 31.69
CA LEU A 33 -0.99 -0.03 32.40
C LEU A 33 0.17 0.74 31.76
N GLY A 34 0.07 2.07 31.72
CA GLY A 34 1.14 2.92 31.16
C GLY A 34 2.48 2.63 31.82
N ALA A 35 3.52 2.43 31.04
CA ALA A 35 4.82 1.89 31.47
C ALA A 35 5.55 2.78 32.50
N PHE A 36 5.26 4.07 32.56
CA PHE A 36 6.02 5.05 33.37
C PHE A 36 5.17 5.96 34.26
N THR A 37 3.86 5.80 34.27
CA THR A 37 2.96 6.56 35.13
C THR A 37 2.02 5.64 35.88
N LYS A 38 1.64 6.02 37.09
CA LYS A 38 0.62 5.30 37.87
C LYS A 38 -0.80 5.50 37.31
N GLU A 39 -0.94 6.32 36.32
CA GLU A 39 -2.21 6.63 35.68
C GLU A 39 -2.47 5.67 34.52
N THR A 40 -3.68 5.13 34.47
CA THR A 40 -4.16 4.34 33.35
C THR A 40 -4.31 5.22 32.12
N ARG A 41 -3.56 4.90 31.08
CA ARG A 41 -3.63 5.55 29.76
C ARG A 41 -4.60 4.75 28.89
N GLN A 42 -5.85 5.17 28.81
CA GLN A 42 -6.87 4.49 27.99
C GLN A 42 -6.53 4.56 26.49
N ASP A 43 -5.85 5.59 26.07
CA ASP A 43 -5.35 5.80 24.70
C ASP A 43 -4.27 4.80 24.27
N LEU A 44 -3.66 4.08 25.21
CA LEU A 44 -2.68 3.02 24.96
C LEU A 44 -3.29 1.60 25.04
N GLN A 45 -4.57 1.49 25.31
CA GLN A 45 -5.26 0.22 25.46
C GLN A 45 -6.01 -0.16 24.18
N ASP A 46 -6.12 -1.46 23.92
CA ASP A 46 -6.90 -2.01 22.79
C ASP A 46 -8.41 -1.89 23.04
N LEU A 47 -8.88 -0.66 23.32
CA LEU A 47 -10.30 -0.38 23.54
C LEU A 47 -11.05 -0.33 22.19
N GLY A 48 -12.25 -0.89 22.16
CA GLY A 48 -13.08 -0.92 20.98
C GLY A 48 -13.13 -2.28 20.32
N ARG A 49 -13.51 -2.33 19.06
CA ARG A 49 -13.59 -3.57 18.29
C ARG A 49 -12.21 -4.02 17.85
N ASN A 50 -11.84 -5.23 18.23
CA ASN A 50 -10.64 -5.91 17.77
C ASN A 50 -11.05 -7.08 16.88
N CYS A 51 -10.59 -7.11 15.65
CA CYS A 51 -10.80 -8.19 14.70
C CYS A 51 -9.49 -8.95 14.50
N PHE A 52 -9.51 -10.25 14.65
CA PHE A 52 -8.38 -11.14 14.39
C PHE A 52 -8.92 -12.54 14.10
N SER A 53 -8.13 -13.31 13.39
CA SER A 53 -8.46 -14.70 13.09
C SER A 53 -7.45 -15.63 13.72
N PHE A 54 -7.92 -16.76 14.21
CA PHE A 54 -7.06 -17.86 14.60
C PHE A 54 -7.63 -19.20 14.11
N GLY A 55 -6.76 -20.16 13.88
CA GLY A 55 -7.13 -21.49 13.45
C GLY A 55 -6.44 -22.55 14.30
N ILE A 56 -7.04 -23.72 14.40
CA ILE A 56 -6.45 -24.89 15.03
C ILE A 56 -6.11 -25.88 13.92
N TYR A 57 -4.84 -26.23 13.80
CA TYR A 57 -4.34 -27.17 12.81
C TYR A 57 -3.80 -28.44 13.49
N GLY A 58 -4.50 -29.56 13.28
CA GLY A 58 -4.02 -30.87 13.69
C GLY A 58 -3.12 -31.48 12.62
N HIS A 59 -1.96 -31.96 13.01
CA HIS A 59 -0.99 -32.56 12.09
C HIS A 59 -0.35 -33.82 12.66
N LYS A 60 0.17 -34.67 11.78
CA LYS A 60 0.92 -35.85 12.17
C LYS A 60 2.35 -35.44 12.50
N GLY A 61 2.88 -35.94 13.63
CA GLY A 61 4.26 -35.64 14.03
C GLY A 61 4.50 -34.18 14.44
N ASP A 62 5.68 -33.68 14.13
CA ASP A 62 6.17 -32.37 14.55
C ASP A 62 5.77 -31.24 13.58
N ILE A 63 6.19 -30.03 13.93
CA ILE A 63 5.89 -28.78 13.19
C ILE A 63 6.39 -28.81 11.72
N GLU A 64 7.37 -29.63 11.41
CA GLU A 64 7.89 -29.81 10.05
C GLU A 64 6.89 -30.46 9.09
N ASN A 65 5.84 -31.06 9.61
CA ASN A 65 4.81 -31.73 8.79
C ASN A 65 3.70 -30.78 8.31
N GLY A 66 4.09 -29.75 7.60
CA GLY A 66 3.19 -28.83 6.89
C GLY A 66 2.70 -27.62 7.68
N THR A 67 2.99 -27.50 8.99
CA THR A 67 2.53 -26.37 9.81
C THR A 67 2.96 -25.02 9.23
N ASN A 68 4.20 -24.89 8.75
CA ASN A 68 4.71 -23.65 8.16
C ASN A 68 3.93 -23.25 6.92
N LYS A 69 3.60 -24.20 6.05
CA LYS A 69 2.80 -23.98 4.85
C LYS A 69 1.39 -23.55 5.19
N GLU A 70 0.74 -24.26 6.11
CA GLU A 70 -0.62 -23.94 6.53
C GLU A 70 -0.69 -22.60 7.26
N SER A 71 0.31 -22.27 8.07
CA SER A 71 0.42 -20.96 8.70
C SER A 71 0.51 -19.82 7.67
N MET A 72 1.28 -20.02 6.61
CA MET A 72 1.39 -19.03 5.53
C MET A 72 0.09 -18.90 4.73
N ASN A 73 -0.58 -20.02 4.45
CA ASN A 73 -1.87 -20.03 3.78
C ASN A 73 -2.94 -19.32 4.60
N PHE A 74 -2.93 -19.54 5.93
CA PHE A 74 -3.87 -18.90 6.85
C PHE A 74 -3.64 -17.40 6.98
N ALA A 75 -2.37 -16.95 7.07
CA ALA A 75 -2.02 -15.55 7.24
C ALA A 75 -2.14 -14.72 5.95
N ARG A 76 -2.11 -15.37 4.78
CA ARG A 76 -2.21 -14.70 3.48
C ARG A 76 -3.61 -14.83 2.91
N LYS A 77 -4.35 -13.75 2.96
CA LYS A 77 -5.68 -13.68 2.36
C LYS A 77 -5.58 -13.78 0.83
N LEU A 78 -6.58 -14.43 0.23
CA LEU A 78 -6.74 -14.43 -1.23
C LEU A 78 -7.14 -13.03 -1.68
N ILE A 79 -6.41 -12.51 -2.66
CA ILE A 79 -6.74 -11.25 -3.31
C ILE A 79 -7.60 -11.56 -4.53
N THR A 80 -8.76 -10.93 -4.61
CA THR A 80 -9.66 -11.07 -5.76
C THR A 80 -9.66 -9.77 -6.56
N CYS A 81 -9.81 -9.89 -7.88
CA CYS A 81 -10.03 -8.75 -8.74
C CYS A 81 -11.06 -9.11 -9.80
N GLU A 82 -11.90 -8.14 -10.16
CA GLU A 82 -12.80 -8.26 -11.28
C GLU A 82 -12.02 -8.04 -12.57
N VAL A 83 -12.12 -8.93 -13.52
CA VAL A 83 -11.52 -8.79 -14.84
C VAL A 83 -12.60 -8.71 -15.91
N LYS A 84 -12.49 -7.73 -16.80
CA LYS A 84 -13.37 -7.64 -17.97
C LYS A 84 -13.03 -8.77 -18.94
N LYS A 85 -14.03 -9.34 -19.59
CA LYS A 85 -13.81 -10.36 -20.63
C LYS A 85 -12.90 -9.77 -21.71
N SER A 86 -11.73 -10.39 -21.88
CA SER A 86 -10.81 -10.04 -22.96
C SER A 86 -11.20 -10.75 -24.24
N GLU A 87 -11.05 -10.08 -25.38
CA GLU A 87 -11.21 -10.68 -26.72
C GLU A 87 -9.95 -11.47 -27.12
N SER A 88 -8.82 -11.21 -26.48
CA SER A 88 -7.57 -11.94 -26.72
C SER A 88 -7.53 -13.26 -25.95
N LYS A 89 -6.95 -14.28 -26.56
CA LYS A 89 -6.58 -15.51 -25.85
C LYS A 89 -5.35 -15.23 -25.02
N GLY A 90 -5.47 -15.33 -23.69
CA GLY A 90 -4.33 -15.21 -22.79
C GLY A 90 -3.35 -16.39 -22.96
N GLU A 91 -2.09 -16.15 -22.64
CA GLU A 91 -1.04 -17.18 -22.68
C GLU A 91 -1.11 -18.13 -21.47
N PHE A 92 -1.72 -17.67 -20.37
CA PHE A 92 -1.79 -18.45 -19.14
C PHE A 92 -3.06 -19.33 -19.09
N SER A 93 -2.90 -20.54 -18.54
CA SER A 93 -4.04 -21.38 -18.18
C SER A 93 -4.83 -20.76 -17.02
N GLN A 94 -6.03 -21.28 -16.77
CA GLN A 94 -6.86 -20.86 -15.63
C GLN A 94 -6.15 -20.99 -14.26
N LEU A 95 -5.16 -21.89 -14.17
CA LEU A 95 -4.29 -22.06 -13.03
C LEU A 95 -2.85 -21.82 -13.46
N ALA A 96 -2.24 -20.75 -13.00
CA ALA A 96 -0.86 -20.42 -13.27
C ALA A 96 -0.13 -20.03 -11.97
N SER A 97 1.15 -20.39 -11.87
CA SER A 97 2.04 -19.96 -10.79
C SER A 97 3.23 -19.23 -11.36
N LEU A 98 3.52 -18.04 -10.85
CA LEU A 98 4.73 -17.31 -11.20
C LEU A 98 5.97 -18.02 -10.65
N LEU A 99 5.87 -18.52 -9.41
CA LEU A 99 6.92 -19.24 -8.70
C LEU A 99 6.31 -20.46 -8.02
N LYS A 100 7.04 -21.58 -8.04
CA LYS A 100 6.66 -22.80 -7.32
C LYS A 100 7.89 -23.46 -6.73
N ILE A 101 7.87 -23.74 -5.43
CA ILE A 101 8.90 -24.46 -4.71
C ILE A 101 8.42 -25.89 -4.40
N THR A 102 9.32 -26.89 -4.52
CA THR A 102 8.96 -28.30 -4.30
C THR A 102 8.91 -28.73 -2.85
N HIS A 103 9.55 -28.00 -1.94
CA HIS A 103 9.65 -28.35 -0.53
C HIS A 103 8.71 -27.48 0.31
N ASP A 104 7.75 -28.09 0.98
CA ASP A 104 6.73 -27.40 1.80
C ASP A 104 7.34 -26.64 3.01
N ASN A 105 8.53 -27.03 3.42
CA ASN A 105 9.27 -26.37 4.52
C ASN A 105 10.11 -25.18 4.08
N ILE A 106 10.23 -24.94 2.78
CA ILE A 106 10.82 -23.71 2.23
C ILE A 106 9.71 -22.73 1.91
N VAL A 107 9.73 -21.60 2.61
CA VAL A 107 8.73 -20.55 2.46
C VAL A 107 9.28 -19.44 1.57
N ILE A 108 8.50 -19.02 0.57
CA ILE A 108 8.77 -17.81 -0.20
C ILE A 108 8.30 -16.61 0.64
N ARG A 109 9.26 -15.91 1.28
CA ARG A 109 8.97 -14.80 2.20
C ARG A 109 8.68 -13.50 1.49
N ALA A 110 9.37 -13.23 0.38
CA ALA A 110 9.18 -12.02 -0.40
C ALA A 110 9.38 -12.29 -1.89
N VAL A 111 8.59 -11.60 -2.67
CA VAL A 111 8.73 -11.48 -4.12
C VAL A 111 8.53 -10.01 -4.47
N LYS A 112 9.54 -9.38 -5.05
CA LYS A 112 9.48 -7.97 -5.43
C LYS A 112 10.37 -7.70 -6.64
N MET A 113 10.17 -6.59 -7.31
CA MET A 113 11.13 -6.10 -8.30
C MET A 113 12.42 -5.65 -7.59
N SER A 114 13.56 -5.80 -8.25
CA SER A 114 14.83 -5.28 -7.73
C SER A 114 14.82 -3.76 -7.71
N GLU A 115 15.52 -3.14 -6.75
CA GLU A 115 15.59 -1.69 -6.60
C GLU A 115 16.50 -1.04 -7.66
N ASP A 116 17.48 -1.78 -8.16
CA ASP A 116 18.49 -1.30 -9.10
C ASP A 116 18.36 -1.86 -10.52
N ASP A 117 17.47 -2.85 -10.77
CA ASP A 117 17.26 -3.47 -12.08
C ASP A 117 15.77 -3.81 -12.30
N GLU A 118 15.09 -3.02 -13.11
CA GLU A 118 13.68 -3.20 -13.46
C GLU A 118 13.36 -4.52 -14.19
N ASN A 119 14.38 -5.23 -14.68
CA ASN A 119 14.24 -6.54 -15.32
C ASN A 119 14.60 -7.70 -14.38
N ALA A 120 14.80 -7.43 -13.11
CA ALA A 120 15.15 -8.45 -12.13
C ALA A 120 14.11 -8.59 -11.03
N LEU A 121 13.84 -9.83 -10.66
CA LEU A 121 12.95 -10.22 -9.56
C LEU A 121 13.79 -10.66 -8.36
N ILE A 122 13.49 -10.12 -7.21
CA ILE A 122 14.04 -10.56 -5.92
C ILE A 122 13.09 -11.61 -5.34
N VAL A 123 13.64 -12.79 -5.06
CA VAL A 123 12.91 -13.88 -4.41
C VAL A 123 13.64 -14.26 -3.13
N ARG A 124 12.97 -14.12 -1.99
CA ARG A 124 13.54 -14.50 -0.69
C ARG A 124 12.94 -15.80 -0.20
N LEU A 125 13.79 -16.80 -0.06
CA LEU A 125 13.46 -18.14 0.43
C LEU A 125 13.92 -18.28 1.88
N ASN A 126 13.14 -18.98 2.69
CA ASN A 126 13.51 -19.29 4.07
C ASN A 126 13.18 -20.76 4.38
N ASN A 127 14.15 -21.49 4.87
CA ASN A 127 13.90 -22.78 5.50
C ASN A 127 13.36 -22.53 6.92
N ALA A 128 12.09 -22.81 7.12
CA ALA A 128 11.41 -22.55 8.40
C ALA A 128 11.55 -23.69 9.42
N THR A 129 12.51 -24.61 9.21
CA THR A 129 12.66 -25.82 10.05
C THR A 129 14.10 -26.03 10.54
N ALA A 130 14.26 -26.89 11.53
CA ALA A 130 15.55 -27.33 12.04
C ALA A 130 16.26 -28.37 11.15
N ILE A 131 15.65 -28.77 10.03
CA ILE A 131 16.16 -29.79 9.11
C ILE A 131 16.65 -29.10 7.83
N GLU A 132 17.84 -29.47 7.38
CA GLU A 132 18.37 -28.99 6.10
C GLU A 132 17.47 -29.44 4.93
N GLN A 133 17.10 -28.51 4.07
CA GLN A 133 16.29 -28.74 2.88
C GLN A 133 17.21 -28.80 1.67
N LYS A 134 17.45 -30.03 1.17
CA LYS A 134 18.40 -30.25 0.09
C LYS A 134 17.73 -30.30 -1.25
N ASN A 135 18.39 -29.74 -2.27
CA ASN A 135 18.04 -29.87 -3.67
C ASN A 135 16.57 -29.51 -3.99
N ALA A 136 16.03 -28.53 -3.31
CA ALA A 136 14.70 -28.02 -3.59
C ALA A 136 14.68 -27.31 -4.94
N ALA A 137 13.63 -27.53 -5.74
CA ALA A 137 13.47 -26.89 -7.03
C ALA A 137 12.51 -25.70 -6.96
N LEU A 138 13.03 -24.51 -7.23
CA LEU A 138 12.23 -23.31 -7.47
C LEU A 138 12.00 -23.19 -8.98
N SER A 139 10.76 -23.39 -9.40
CA SER A 139 10.35 -23.18 -10.80
C SER A 139 9.91 -21.74 -10.99
N VAL A 140 10.36 -21.12 -12.07
CA VAL A 140 10.05 -19.73 -12.45
C VAL A 140 9.19 -19.77 -13.72
N TYR A 141 8.20 -18.90 -13.82
CA TYR A 141 7.20 -18.93 -14.90
C TYR A 141 7.78 -18.77 -16.32
N ARG A 142 8.91 -18.07 -16.48
CA ARG A 142 9.59 -17.87 -17.75
C ARG A 142 11.10 -18.08 -17.64
N GLU A 143 11.77 -18.13 -18.76
CA GLU A 143 13.22 -18.21 -18.84
C GLU A 143 13.87 -16.93 -18.33
N PHE A 144 15.04 -17.06 -17.75
CA PHE A 144 15.83 -15.99 -17.19
C PHE A 144 17.29 -16.08 -17.66
N GLU A 145 17.98 -14.95 -17.69
CA GLU A 145 19.37 -14.86 -18.16
C GLU A 145 20.37 -15.24 -17.08
N LYS A 146 20.08 -14.86 -15.83
CA LYS A 146 21.04 -14.96 -14.74
C LYS A 146 20.32 -15.07 -13.39
N VAL A 147 20.96 -15.78 -12.47
CA VAL A 147 20.56 -15.83 -11.05
C VAL A 147 21.77 -15.52 -10.20
N ASP A 148 21.62 -14.56 -9.30
CA ASP A 148 22.62 -14.19 -8.30
C ASP A 148 22.05 -14.40 -6.90
N GLU A 149 22.89 -14.86 -5.98
CA GLU A 149 22.61 -14.73 -4.56
C GLU A 149 23.02 -13.32 -4.10
N VAL A 150 22.11 -12.67 -3.39
CA VAL A 150 22.28 -11.32 -2.87
C VAL A 150 21.97 -11.28 -1.37
N ASN A 151 22.47 -10.26 -0.67
CA ASN A 151 22.11 -10.04 0.72
C ASN A 151 20.72 -9.36 0.86
N THR A 152 20.32 -9.00 2.07
CA THR A 152 19.02 -8.36 2.32
C THR A 152 18.90 -6.96 1.72
N SER A 153 20.03 -6.30 1.44
CA SER A 153 20.12 -5.00 0.76
C SER A 153 20.32 -5.12 -0.76
N GLU A 154 20.14 -6.33 -1.31
CA GLU A 154 20.30 -6.67 -2.73
C GLU A 154 21.73 -6.56 -3.27
N GLU A 155 22.73 -6.43 -2.39
CA GLU A 155 24.13 -6.44 -2.78
C GLU A 155 24.59 -7.86 -3.16
N PHE A 156 25.35 -7.93 -4.23
CA PHE A 156 25.85 -9.19 -4.81
C PHE A 156 26.73 -9.97 -3.82
N ILE A 157 26.45 -11.25 -3.66
CA ILE A 157 27.27 -12.19 -2.92
C ILE A 157 28.01 -13.12 -3.88
N ARG A 158 27.27 -13.84 -4.73
CA ARG A 158 27.82 -14.79 -5.71
C ARG A 158 26.83 -15.14 -6.80
N ASN A 159 27.32 -15.65 -7.92
CA ASN A 159 26.46 -16.25 -8.93
C ASN A 159 25.87 -17.57 -8.40
N HIS A 160 24.58 -17.78 -8.64
CA HIS A 160 23.94 -19.04 -8.33
C HIS A 160 24.08 -20.00 -9.51
N ALA A 161 24.85 -21.08 -9.33
CA ALA A 161 25.26 -21.96 -10.43
C ALA A 161 24.28 -23.11 -10.72
N GLU A 162 23.40 -23.45 -9.79
CA GLU A 162 22.52 -24.62 -9.90
C GLU A 162 21.22 -24.28 -10.64
N VAL A 163 21.34 -24.02 -11.93
CA VAL A 163 20.23 -23.59 -12.80
C VAL A 163 20.05 -24.55 -13.96
N ASN A 164 18.81 -24.92 -14.28
CA ASN A 164 18.47 -25.71 -15.44
C ASN A 164 17.16 -25.20 -16.08
N GLY A 165 17.27 -24.44 -17.17
CA GLY A 165 16.13 -23.80 -17.84
C GLY A 165 15.38 -22.88 -16.90
N LYS A 166 14.11 -23.19 -16.63
CA LYS A 166 13.24 -22.39 -15.72
C LYS A 166 13.31 -22.85 -14.26
N VAL A 167 14.26 -23.69 -13.90
CA VAL A 167 14.35 -24.28 -12.56
C VAL A 167 15.68 -23.89 -11.91
N ILE A 168 15.58 -23.34 -10.71
CA ILE A 168 16.69 -23.01 -9.83
C ILE A 168 16.70 -24.03 -8.68
N ARG A 169 17.81 -24.73 -8.48
CA ARG A 169 17.95 -25.65 -7.36
C ARG A 169 18.63 -24.96 -6.19
N VAL A 170 18.08 -25.15 -5.00
CA VAL A 170 18.59 -24.54 -3.78
C VAL A 170 18.72 -25.58 -2.68
N THR A 171 19.73 -25.40 -1.84
CA THR A 171 19.91 -26.13 -0.59
C THR A 171 20.00 -25.12 0.52
N LEU A 172 19.10 -25.21 1.50
CA LEU A 172 19.05 -24.30 2.64
C LEU A 172 19.32 -25.05 3.95
N LYS A 173 20.28 -24.56 4.71
CA LYS A 173 20.56 -25.03 6.07
C LYS A 173 19.36 -24.78 6.98
N PRO A 174 19.31 -25.37 8.18
CA PRO A 174 18.29 -25.06 9.17
C PRO A 174 18.15 -23.54 9.39
N PHE A 175 16.92 -23.04 9.30
CA PHE A 175 16.55 -21.62 9.49
C PHE A 175 17.26 -20.61 8.57
N GLU A 176 17.94 -21.08 7.54
CA GLU A 176 18.61 -20.22 6.58
C GLU A 176 17.62 -19.43 5.73
N THR A 177 17.98 -18.18 5.49
CA THR A 177 17.32 -17.32 4.51
C THR A 177 18.25 -17.06 3.34
N MET A 178 17.79 -17.34 2.12
CA MET A 178 18.51 -17.08 0.86
C MET A 178 17.73 -16.07 0.04
N THR A 179 18.40 -15.06 -0.48
CA THR A 179 17.80 -14.10 -1.40
C THR A 179 18.41 -14.28 -2.78
N LEU A 180 17.55 -14.51 -3.76
CA LEU A 180 17.90 -14.67 -5.17
C LEU A 180 17.47 -13.44 -5.97
N LYS A 181 18.37 -12.91 -6.77
CA LYS A 181 18.10 -11.92 -7.81
C LYS A 181 18.06 -12.62 -9.15
N ILE A 182 16.86 -12.74 -9.72
CA ILE A 182 16.60 -13.46 -10.98
C ILE A 182 16.44 -12.42 -12.06
N LYS A 183 17.41 -12.34 -12.97
CA LYS A 183 17.41 -11.40 -14.09
C LYS A 183 16.78 -12.04 -15.31
N PHE A 184 15.76 -11.36 -15.85
CA PHE A 184 15.10 -11.75 -17.09
C PHE A 184 15.67 -10.98 -18.28
N ALA A 185 15.58 -11.56 -19.47
CA ALA A 185 15.76 -10.81 -20.70
C ALA A 185 14.81 -9.62 -20.72
N LYS A 186 15.28 -8.49 -21.22
CA LYS A 186 14.46 -7.31 -21.38
C LYS A 186 13.20 -7.69 -22.16
N SER A 187 12.04 -7.63 -21.54
CA SER A 187 10.80 -7.82 -22.27
C SER A 187 10.67 -6.68 -23.27
N GLU A 188 10.22 -6.99 -24.48
CA GLU A 188 9.57 -5.95 -25.26
C GLU A 188 8.55 -5.33 -24.34
N GLU A 189 8.63 -4.02 -24.14
CA GLU A 189 7.67 -3.28 -23.31
C GLU A 189 6.30 -3.75 -23.79
N CYS A 190 5.53 -4.32 -22.87
CA CYS A 190 4.11 -4.47 -23.13
C CYS A 190 3.66 -3.03 -23.25
N GLU A 191 3.56 -2.54 -24.48
CA GLU A 191 3.10 -1.18 -24.75
C GLU A 191 1.82 -1.05 -23.97
N ASN A 192 1.87 -0.27 -22.91
CA ASN A 192 0.67 0.15 -22.23
C ASN A 192 -0.08 0.98 -23.27
N ASN A 193 -0.93 0.28 -24.05
CA ASN A 193 -1.67 0.87 -25.18
C ASN A 193 -2.74 1.86 -24.70
N ASN A 194 -2.53 2.45 -23.51
CA ASN A 194 -3.36 3.52 -23.02
C ASN A 194 -2.73 4.85 -23.39
N THR A 195 -3.45 5.65 -24.15
CA THR A 195 -3.00 6.98 -24.55
C THR A 195 -3.34 7.95 -23.43
N TYR A 196 -2.31 8.49 -22.78
CA TYR A 196 -2.45 9.53 -21.78
C TYR A 196 -2.31 10.90 -22.42
N SER A 197 -3.22 11.80 -22.08
CA SER A 197 -3.20 13.20 -22.55
C SER A 197 -3.26 14.14 -21.36
N PRO A 198 -2.11 14.72 -20.91
CA PRO A 198 -2.11 15.73 -19.87
C PRO A 198 -2.97 16.94 -20.25
N MET A 199 -3.87 17.33 -19.36
CA MET A 199 -4.86 18.37 -19.60
C MET A 199 -4.31 19.75 -19.20
N ARG A 200 -4.54 20.76 -20.04
CA ARG A 200 -4.28 22.13 -19.64
C ARG A 200 -5.45 22.67 -18.82
N LEU A 201 -5.15 23.15 -17.62
CA LEU A 201 -6.15 23.68 -16.70
C LEU A 201 -6.08 25.22 -16.66
N ASN A 202 -7.20 25.85 -16.31
CA ASN A 202 -7.24 27.27 -16.01
C ASN A 202 -6.76 27.51 -14.58
N TYR A 203 -5.43 27.55 -14.40
CA TYR A 203 -4.78 27.72 -13.12
C TYR A 203 -5.18 29.06 -12.47
N ASN A 204 -5.48 29.04 -11.17
CA ASN A 204 -5.98 30.20 -10.44
C ASN A 204 -5.31 30.40 -9.07
N VAL A 205 -4.39 29.53 -8.72
CA VAL A 205 -3.60 29.65 -7.47
C VAL A 205 -2.15 29.27 -7.77
N LYS A 206 -1.22 29.85 -7.04
CA LYS A 206 0.19 29.49 -7.07
C LYS A 206 0.46 28.52 -5.94
N ALA A 207 0.91 27.31 -6.24
CA ALA A 207 1.17 26.26 -5.28
C ALA A 207 2.68 25.99 -5.08
N PHE A 208 3.48 26.25 -6.12
CA PHE A 208 4.90 25.93 -6.12
C PHE A 208 5.77 27.16 -6.00
N THR A 209 6.84 27.08 -5.22
CA THR A 209 7.86 28.12 -5.09
C THR A 209 9.26 27.52 -5.18
N ASN A 210 10.25 28.33 -5.51
CA ASN A 210 11.66 28.00 -5.39
C ASN A 210 12.27 28.80 -4.22
N TYR A 211 13.50 28.48 -3.86
CA TYR A 211 14.22 29.14 -2.77
C TYR A 211 14.24 30.66 -2.87
N ASP A 212 14.33 31.20 -4.07
CA ASP A 212 14.41 32.65 -4.29
C ASP A 212 13.06 33.36 -4.11
N ASN A 213 11.97 32.61 -4.07
CA ASN A 213 10.59 33.13 -4.06
C ASN A 213 9.70 32.55 -2.96
N MET A 214 10.25 32.00 -1.88
CA MET A 214 9.49 31.42 -0.76
C MET A 214 8.54 32.42 -0.09
N LYS A 215 8.80 33.72 -0.21
CA LYS A 215 7.98 34.80 0.37
C LYS A 215 6.60 34.94 -0.27
N HIS A 216 6.37 34.35 -1.41
CA HIS A 216 5.09 34.41 -2.12
C HIS A 216 4.25 33.17 -1.86
N ILE A 217 3.69 33.11 -0.70
CA ILE A 217 2.91 31.96 -0.21
C ILE A 217 1.55 31.90 -0.77
N ILE A 218 1.06 30.63 -0.93
CA ILE A 218 -0.18 30.66 -1.56
C ILE A 218 -1.06 29.44 -1.61
N LEU A 219 -0.79 28.42 -0.90
CA LEU A 219 -1.82 27.46 -0.61
C LEU A 219 -2.73 28.04 0.47
N GLN A 220 -3.91 28.47 0.07
CA GLN A 220 -4.87 29.18 0.92
C GLN A 220 -5.15 28.43 2.22
N GLY A 221 -4.82 29.04 3.33
CA GLY A 221 -5.05 28.50 4.67
C GLY A 221 -3.90 27.68 5.27
N GLY A 222 -2.93 27.24 4.47
CA GLY A 222 -1.81 26.41 4.96
C GLY A 222 -0.57 27.21 5.37
N GLY A 223 -0.41 28.44 4.88
CA GLY A 223 0.79 29.24 5.13
C GLY A 223 2.07 28.69 4.50
N TYR A 224 1.98 27.75 3.56
CA TYR A 224 3.11 27.07 2.91
C TYR A 224 2.93 26.95 1.40
N SER A 225 3.99 26.60 0.72
CA SER A 225 4.00 26.22 -0.69
C SER A 225 4.86 24.99 -0.91
N LEU A 226 4.70 24.36 -2.06
CA LEU A 226 5.43 23.15 -2.41
C LEU A 226 6.77 23.53 -3.10
N PRO A 227 7.88 22.86 -2.75
CA PRO A 227 9.16 23.06 -3.41
C PRO A 227 9.12 22.60 -4.87
N ILE A 228 9.31 23.53 -5.80
CA ILE A 228 9.32 23.21 -7.22
C ILE A 228 10.57 22.44 -7.64
N ASP A 229 11.64 22.58 -6.88
CA ASP A 229 12.91 21.94 -7.16
C ASP A 229 12.89 20.42 -6.86
N LEU A 230 11.86 19.96 -6.17
CA LEU A 230 11.66 18.54 -5.85
C LEU A 230 10.79 17.79 -6.88
N ILE A 231 10.21 18.46 -7.85
CA ILE A 231 9.30 17.82 -8.80
C ILE A 231 9.58 18.26 -10.24
N ASP A 232 9.61 17.31 -11.16
CA ASP A 232 9.75 17.59 -12.58
C ASP A 232 8.43 18.05 -13.21
N ARG A 233 8.52 18.64 -14.40
CA ARG A 233 7.33 19.06 -15.16
C ARG A 233 6.50 17.89 -15.64
N ASN A 234 7.18 16.88 -16.14
CA ASN A 234 6.57 15.65 -16.60
C ASN A 234 6.90 14.57 -15.57
N ILE A 235 5.90 14.10 -14.90
CA ILE A 235 6.04 13.04 -13.88
C ILE A 235 5.17 11.85 -14.28
N LYS A 236 5.61 10.68 -13.87
CA LYS A 236 4.81 9.46 -13.94
C LYS A 236 4.40 9.07 -12.52
N VAL A 237 3.11 8.87 -12.31
CA VAL A 237 2.55 8.39 -11.06
C VAL A 237 1.74 7.15 -11.38
N ASN A 238 2.13 6.00 -10.85
CA ASN A 238 1.52 4.70 -11.16
C ASN A 238 1.40 4.43 -12.68
N GLY A 239 2.43 4.80 -13.44
CA GLY A 239 2.45 4.65 -14.90
C GLY A 239 1.72 5.74 -15.69
N ILE A 240 0.94 6.61 -15.04
CA ILE A 240 0.15 7.67 -15.64
C ILE A 240 0.98 8.94 -15.77
N GLU A 241 1.01 9.53 -16.97
CA GLU A 241 1.78 10.74 -17.24
C GLU A 241 1.00 12.00 -16.83
N PHE A 242 1.67 12.89 -16.08
CA PHE A 242 1.12 14.17 -15.67
C PHE A 242 2.05 15.32 -16.06
N TYR A 243 1.47 16.48 -16.35
CA TYR A 243 2.19 17.71 -16.58
C TYR A 243 1.94 18.70 -15.44
N ILE A 244 3.02 19.06 -14.73
CA ILE A 244 3.02 20.09 -13.68
C ILE A 244 3.53 21.41 -14.26
N PRO A 245 2.70 22.44 -14.35
CA PRO A 245 3.14 23.73 -14.90
C PRO A 245 4.01 24.46 -13.87
N HIS A 246 5.30 24.45 -14.04
CA HIS A 246 6.16 25.33 -13.28
C HIS A 246 6.98 26.25 -14.18
N GLY A 247 7.20 27.45 -13.70
CA GLY A 247 7.81 28.53 -14.46
C GLY A 247 9.13 28.16 -15.09
N ASN A 248 9.32 28.58 -16.34
CA ASN A 248 10.57 28.42 -17.03
C ASN A 248 11.64 29.35 -16.43
N ARG A 249 12.84 28.81 -16.29
CA ARG A 249 14.01 29.47 -15.69
C ARG A 249 14.43 30.80 -16.37
N LYS A 250 13.85 31.17 -17.50
CA LYS A 250 14.34 32.27 -18.33
C LYS A 250 13.36 33.41 -18.64
N ASN A 251 12.30 33.70 -17.97
CA ASN A 251 11.57 35.00 -18.14
C ASN A 251 10.05 34.98 -18.24
N LYS A 252 9.35 33.82 -18.14
CA LYS A 252 7.89 33.83 -18.03
C LYS A 252 7.46 32.83 -16.95
N LYS A 253 7.47 33.30 -15.70
CA LYS A 253 6.88 32.52 -14.59
C LYS A 253 5.38 32.49 -14.81
N PRO A 254 4.70 31.32 -14.89
CA PRO A 254 3.26 31.30 -14.82
C PRO A 254 2.86 31.94 -13.50
N LYS A 255 1.88 32.84 -13.55
CA LYS A 255 1.37 33.50 -12.35
C LYS A 255 0.74 32.49 -11.40
N TYR A 256 0.15 31.44 -11.95
CA TYR A 256 -0.52 30.34 -11.25
C TYR A 256 -0.10 29.00 -11.84
N ASP A 257 -0.07 27.97 -11.01
CA ASP A 257 0.42 26.63 -11.34
C ASP A 257 -0.43 25.49 -10.76
N ALA A 258 -1.53 25.83 -10.08
CA ALA A 258 -2.52 24.89 -9.59
C ALA A 258 -3.95 25.47 -9.68
N VAL A 259 -4.94 24.64 -9.41
CA VAL A 259 -6.34 25.02 -9.43
C VAL A 259 -6.94 24.82 -8.04
N ALA A 260 -7.26 25.94 -7.36
CA ALA A 260 -8.17 25.90 -6.22
C ALA A 260 -9.61 25.75 -6.73
N CYS A 261 -10.32 24.75 -6.22
CA CYS A 261 -11.68 24.45 -6.65
C CYS A 261 -12.67 25.51 -6.18
N ARG A 262 -13.38 26.12 -7.15
CA ARG A 262 -14.38 27.18 -6.90
C ARG A 262 -15.64 26.95 -7.74
N GLY A 263 -15.96 25.69 -8.04
CA GLY A 263 -17.11 25.33 -8.86
C GLY A 263 -16.95 25.64 -10.36
N GLN A 264 -15.74 25.93 -10.84
CA GLN A 264 -15.43 26.11 -12.26
C GLN A 264 -15.65 24.84 -13.06
N SER A 265 -15.81 24.98 -14.36
CA SER A 265 -16.09 23.86 -15.25
C SER A 265 -15.06 23.77 -16.36
N ILE A 266 -14.83 22.55 -16.84
CA ILE A 266 -14.10 22.25 -18.07
C ILE A 266 -15.00 21.48 -19.04
N ASN A 267 -14.79 21.68 -20.31
CA ASN A 267 -15.43 20.89 -21.35
C ASN A 267 -14.59 19.64 -21.60
N LEU A 268 -15.28 18.52 -21.81
CA LEU A 268 -14.71 17.24 -22.19
C LEU A 268 -15.01 17.02 -23.67
N ASP A 269 -14.04 16.53 -24.42
CA ASP A 269 -14.20 16.26 -25.85
C ASP A 269 -14.91 14.95 -26.17
N GLY A 270 -15.24 14.17 -25.15
CA GLY A 270 -15.92 12.89 -25.26
C GLY A 270 -15.08 11.74 -25.82
N LYS A 271 -13.80 11.99 -26.09
CA LYS A 271 -12.87 10.96 -26.60
C LYS A 271 -12.34 10.05 -25.52
N TYR A 272 -12.25 10.55 -24.30
CA TYR A 272 -11.64 9.86 -23.18
C TYR A 272 -12.68 9.21 -22.28
N ASN A 273 -12.32 8.07 -21.71
CA ASN A 273 -13.18 7.34 -20.79
C ASN A 273 -12.86 7.63 -19.32
N GLN A 274 -11.64 8.04 -19.05
CA GLN A 274 -11.14 8.24 -17.69
C GLN A 274 -10.39 9.56 -17.56
N ILE A 275 -10.49 10.20 -16.39
CA ILE A 275 -9.67 11.32 -15.99
C ILE A 275 -8.97 10.94 -14.68
N TYR A 276 -7.67 11.10 -14.66
CA TYR A 276 -6.83 10.98 -13.47
C TYR A 276 -6.49 12.37 -12.94
N ILE A 277 -6.49 12.53 -11.62
CA ILE A 277 -6.37 13.82 -10.95
C ILE A 277 -5.32 13.72 -9.86
N LEU A 278 -4.27 14.54 -9.93
CA LEU A 278 -3.37 14.77 -8.81
C LEU A 278 -3.87 15.96 -8.01
N ALA A 279 -4.26 15.71 -6.77
CA ALA A 279 -4.91 16.71 -5.92
C ALA A 279 -4.70 16.44 -4.43
N GLY A 280 -5.14 17.36 -3.59
CA GLY A 280 -5.19 17.20 -2.15
C GLY A 280 -5.99 18.29 -1.47
N ALA A 281 -6.29 18.09 -0.18
CA ALA A 281 -6.91 19.08 0.67
C ALA A 281 -5.85 19.89 1.44
N VAL A 282 -5.92 21.20 1.33
CA VAL A 282 -5.12 22.15 2.15
C VAL A 282 -5.85 22.36 3.47
N SER A 283 -5.82 21.34 4.28
CA SER A 283 -6.52 21.24 5.57
C SER A 283 -5.78 20.24 6.45
N GLU A 284 -6.00 20.27 7.74
CA GLU A 284 -5.52 19.22 8.66
C GLU A 284 -6.36 17.94 8.57
N GLU A 285 -7.59 18.05 8.07
CA GLU A 285 -8.52 16.95 7.88
C GLU A 285 -8.83 16.75 6.40
N ASP A 286 -9.31 15.56 6.07
CA ASP A 286 -9.84 15.22 4.76
C ASP A 286 -11.08 16.03 4.44
N ILE A 287 -11.31 16.30 3.16
CA ILE A 287 -12.46 17.08 2.70
C ILE A 287 -13.18 16.34 1.58
N VAL A 288 -14.45 16.08 1.76
CA VAL A 288 -15.30 15.57 0.69
C VAL A 288 -15.58 16.67 -0.33
N GLY A 289 -15.17 16.44 -1.57
CA GLY A 289 -15.43 17.33 -2.70
C GLY A 289 -16.36 16.67 -3.72
N THR A 290 -17.39 17.42 -4.17
CA THR A 290 -18.35 16.91 -5.16
C THR A 290 -18.03 17.46 -6.54
N PHE A 291 -17.62 16.56 -7.45
CA PHE A 291 -17.61 16.83 -8.88
C PHE A 291 -19.01 16.66 -9.47
N LYS A 292 -19.34 17.46 -10.48
CA LYS A 292 -20.53 17.22 -11.29
C LYS A 292 -20.10 16.86 -12.70
N ILE A 293 -20.43 15.65 -13.12
CA ILE A 293 -20.21 15.18 -14.49
C ILE A 293 -21.56 15.20 -15.19
N ASP A 294 -21.72 16.14 -16.13
CA ASP A 294 -23.02 16.53 -16.70
C ASP A 294 -24.03 16.90 -15.60
N ARG A 295 -24.93 15.98 -15.21
CA ARG A 295 -25.97 16.20 -14.18
C ARG A 295 -25.82 15.30 -12.94
N LYS A 296 -24.80 14.44 -12.89
CA LYS A 296 -24.57 13.52 -11.78
C LYS A 296 -23.48 14.02 -10.85
N ASP A 297 -23.70 13.84 -9.59
CA ASP A 297 -22.73 14.17 -8.53
C ASP A 297 -21.83 12.96 -8.24
N TYR A 298 -20.53 13.24 -8.09
CA TYR A 298 -19.49 12.26 -7.75
C TYR A 298 -18.68 12.82 -6.58
N ASN A 299 -18.79 12.17 -5.45
CA ASN A 299 -18.07 12.55 -4.25
C ASN A 299 -16.69 11.89 -4.21
N ILE A 300 -15.67 12.68 -3.96
CA ILE A 300 -14.30 12.22 -3.69
C ILE A 300 -13.90 12.73 -2.31
N ASN A 301 -13.38 11.83 -1.49
CA ASN A 301 -12.75 12.20 -0.23
C ASN A 301 -11.30 12.62 -0.51
N PHE A 302 -11.06 13.93 -0.57
CA PHE A 302 -9.72 14.47 -0.76
C PHE A 302 -8.93 14.39 0.53
N LYS A 303 -7.84 13.68 0.49
CA LYS A 303 -6.95 13.53 1.63
C LYS A 303 -6.22 14.81 1.96
N SER A 304 -6.03 15.04 3.26
CA SER A 304 -5.18 16.13 3.74
C SER A 304 -3.77 15.97 3.20
N MET A 305 -3.24 17.04 2.63
CA MET A 305 -1.87 17.04 2.09
C MET A 305 -0.80 16.90 3.16
N THR A 306 -1.08 17.33 4.39
CA THR A 306 -0.09 17.46 5.46
C THR A 306 -0.43 16.67 6.72
N ALA A 307 -1.51 15.90 6.71
CA ALA A 307 -1.81 15.01 7.82
C ALA A 307 -0.74 13.92 7.97
N PRO A 308 -0.38 13.53 9.18
CA PRO A 308 0.57 12.46 9.42
C PRO A 308 -0.03 11.10 9.03
N TYR A 309 0.85 10.14 8.65
CA TYR A 309 0.44 8.82 8.15
C TYR A 309 0.19 7.77 9.22
N SER A 310 0.63 8.01 10.44
CA SER A 310 0.46 7.04 11.51
C SER A 310 -0.03 7.71 12.78
N LYS A 311 -0.88 7.02 13.50
CA LYS A 311 -1.13 7.38 14.89
C LYS A 311 -0.04 6.75 15.71
N TRP A 312 0.87 7.58 16.16
CA TRP A 312 1.91 7.16 17.06
C TRP A 312 1.88 8.09 18.27
N ASP A 313 1.56 7.54 19.42
CA ASP A 313 1.63 8.27 20.65
C ASP A 313 2.58 7.55 21.59
N MET A 314 3.79 8.06 21.66
CA MET A 314 4.69 7.74 22.74
C MET A 314 4.90 9.02 23.52
N TYR A 315 4.49 9.06 24.77
CA TYR A 315 4.61 10.23 25.67
C TYR A 315 3.72 11.44 25.33
N GLY A 316 2.53 11.25 24.78
CA GLY A 316 1.61 12.35 24.50
C GLY A 316 1.95 13.19 23.26
N LEU A 317 2.86 12.72 22.43
CA LEU A 317 3.22 13.33 21.13
C LEU A 317 2.35 12.78 19.99
N GLY A 318 1.05 12.60 20.26
CA GLY A 318 0.11 11.97 19.34
C GLY A 318 0.12 12.52 17.94
N GLN A 319 0.32 11.67 16.95
CA GLN A 319 0.13 11.97 15.53
C GLN A 319 -0.97 11.07 14.98
N THR A 320 -2.01 11.66 14.42
CA THR A 320 -3.11 10.90 13.81
C THR A 320 -2.77 10.55 12.38
N ALA A 321 -2.90 9.29 12.03
CA ALA A 321 -2.70 8.81 10.66
C ALA A 321 -4.01 8.57 9.95
N HIS A 322 -3.94 8.65 8.65
CA HIS A 322 -4.89 8.03 7.75
C HIS A 322 -4.43 6.59 7.48
N THR A 323 -5.00 5.61 8.17
CA THR A 323 -4.51 4.21 8.11
C THR A 323 -5.28 3.33 7.14
N ASP A 324 -6.45 3.75 6.66
CA ASP A 324 -7.37 2.86 5.93
C ASP A 324 -7.64 3.36 4.51
N ASP A 325 -6.58 3.76 3.80
CA ASP A 325 -6.82 4.52 2.61
C ASP A 325 -6.45 3.78 1.32
N GLU A 326 -7.48 3.44 0.56
CA GLU A 326 -7.35 2.97 -0.82
C GLU A 326 -6.93 4.07 -1.80
N THR A 327 -6.81 5.31 -1.33
CA THR A 327 -6.39 6.43 -2.18
C THR A 327 -4.93 6.27 -2.57
N ALA A 328 -4.69 6.09 -3.85
CA ALA A 328 -3.36 5.91 -4.36
C ALA A 328 -2.47 7.13 -4.07
N PHE A 329 -1.29 6.85 -3.56
CA PHE A 329 -0.26 7.83 -3.31
C PHE A 329 0.22 8.41 -4.64
N GLY A 330 0.22 9.72 -4.76
CA GLY A 330 0.64 10.41 -5.96
C GLY A 330 2.10 10.85 -5.91
N TYR A 331 2.43 11.75 -4.99
CA TYR A 331 3.77 12.33 -4.85
C TYR A 331 4.01 12.88 -3.45
N GLU A 332 5.17 12.63 -2.85
CA GLU A 332 5.54 13.15 -1.53
C GLU A 332 6.62 14.21 -1.63
N PHE A 333 6.43 15.32 -0.91
CA PHE A 333 7.42 16.36 -0.68
C PHE A 333 8.02 16.19 0.70
N THR A 334 9.35 16.15 0.78
CA THR A 334 10.08 15.93 2.03
C THR A 334 10.06 17.13 2.98
N HIS A 335 9.82 18.33 2.44
CA HIS A 335 9.69 19.58 3.18
C HIS A 335 8.76 20.53 2.45
N LEU A 336 8.40 21.61 3.09
CA LEU A 336 7.58 22.69 2.54
C LEU A 336 8.34 24.00 2.57
N HIS A 337 8.02 24.90 1.67
CA HIS A 337 8.50 26.27 1.72
C HIS A 337 7.57 27.15 2.55
N HIS A 338 8.14 27.93 3.47
CA HIS A 338 7.49 28.95 4.28
C HIS A 338 8.21 30.28 4.09
N PRO A 339 7.58 31.45 4.32
CA PRO A 339 8.25 32.76 4.16
C PRO A 339 9.51 32.93 4.98
N GLU A 340 9.59 32.27 6.09
CA GLU A 340 10.69 32.32 7.04
C GLU A 340 11.76 31.26 6.79
N GLY A 341 11.56 30.37 5.79
CA GLY A 341 12.49 29.29 5.46
C GLY A 341 11.80 27.97 5.16
N ASN A 342 12.57 26.87 5.19
CA ASN A 342 12.02 25.55 5.00
C ASN A 342 11.28 25.07 6.26
N LEU A 343 10.07 24.59 6.06
CA LEU A 343 9.31 23.91 7.09
C LEU A 343 9.56 22.42 7.01
N VAL A 344 10.10 21.81 8.07
CA VAL A 344 10.32 20.35 8.15
C VAL A 344 8.98 19.67 8.39
N LYS A 345 8.16 19.63 7.35
CA LYS A 345 6.85 18.98 7.32
C LYS A 345 6.66 18.39 5.94
N LYS A 346 6.25 17.14 5.86
CA LYS A 346 5.93 16.48 4.60
C LYS A 346 4.59 16.94 4.06
N ALA A 347 4.46 16.98 2.73
CA ALA A 347 3.18 17.14 2.07
C ALA A 347 3.03 16.11 0.95
N ARG A 348 1.80 15.79 0.62
CA ARG A 348 1.48 14.75 -0.35
C ARG A 348 0.40 15.20 -1.31
N MET A 349 0.58 14.82 -2.57
CA MET A 349 -0.49 14.81 -3.56
C MET A 349 -1.02 13.38 -3.68
N TYR A 350 -2.30 13.26 -3.88
CA TYR A 350 -2.96 11.96 -4.02
C TYR A 350 -3.54 11.80 -5.43
N LEU A 351 -3.60 10.57 -5.88
CA LEU A 351 -4.13 10.20 -7.18
C LEU A 351 -5.61 9.81 -7.05
N TYR A 352 -6.46 10.50 -7.79
CA TYR A 352 -7.89 10.20 -7.90
C TYR A 352 -8.25 9.91 -9.34
N SER A 353 -9.36 9.22 -9.55
CA SER A 353 -9.88 8.95 -10.88
C SER A 353 -11.37 9.20 -11.00
N LEU A 354 -11.82 9.57 -12.21
CA LEU A 354 -13.20 9.78 -12.56
C LEU A 354 -13.51 9.15 -13.90
N ASN A 355 -14.55 8.31 -13.95
CA ASN A 355 -15.07 7.80 -15.21
C ASN A 355 -15.89 8.88 -15.92
N VAL A 356 -15.45 9.24 -17.12
CA VAL A 356 -16.04 10.32 -17.93
C VAL A 356 -16.51 9.85 -19.32
N LYS A 357 -16.69 8.54 -19.49
CA LYS A 357 -17.10 7.94 -20.76
C LYS A 357 -18.35 8.62 -21.34
N ASN A 358 -18.22 9.16 -22.56
CA ASN A 358 -19.28 9.86 -23.28
C ASN A 358 -19.82 11.11 -22.55
N LYS A 359 -19.03 11.73 -21.67
CA LYS A 359 -19.41 12.94 -20.96
C LYS A 359 -18.85 14.18 -21.64
N LYS A 360 -19.57 15.31 -21.49
CA LYS A 360 -19.25 16.57 -22.17
C LYS A 360 -18.74 17.65 -21.24
N ARG A 361 -19.05 17.57 -19.95
CA ARG A 361 -18.73 18.63 -19.00
C ARG A 361 -18.39 18.05 -17.64
N LEU A 362 -17.29 18.56 -17.07
CA LEU A 362 -16.89 18.32 -15.68
C LEU A 362 -16.89 19.64 -14.93
N ARG A 363 -17.63 19.72 -13.83
CA ARG A 363 -17.60 20.84 -12.89
C ARG A 363 -16.86 20.42 -11.63
N PHE A 364 -15.93 21.24 -11.20
CA PHE A 364 -15.11 21.02 -10.01
C PHE A 364 -15.90 21.28 -8.72
N PRO A 365 -15.48 20.74 -7.59
CA PRO A 365 -16.03 21.08 -6.29
C PRO A 365 -16.00 22.59 -6.04
N ASN A 366 -16.91 23.07 -5.21
CA ASN A 366 -16.91 24.46 -4.78
C ASN A 366 -16.33 24.59 -3.36
N ASN A 367 -15.04 24.29 -3.21
CA ASN A 367 -14.29 24.45 -1.98
C ASN A 367 -12.84 24.79 -2.31
N ASN A 368 -12.40 26.00 -2.00
CA ASN A 368 -11.08 26.50 -2.36
C ASN A 368 -9.91 25.87 -1.58
N LYS A 369 -10.20 25.10 -0.54
CA LYS A 369 -9.20 24.28 0.16
C LYS A 369 -8.84 23.01 -0.63
N LEU A 370 -9.63 22.62 -1.62
CA LEU A 370 -9.33 21.53 -2.53
C LEU A 370 -8.49 22.07 -3.69
N VAL A 371 -7.30 21.51 -3.86
CA VAL A 371 -6.34 21.96 -4.87
C VAL A 371 -6.01 20.83 -5.82
N ILE A 372 -6.18 21.09 -7.11
CA ILE A 372 -5.80 20.20 -8.21
C ILE A 372 -4.50 20.71 -8.83
N PHE A 373 -3.48 19.86 -8.87
CA PHE A 373 -2.15 20.18 -9.40
C PHE A 373 -2.03 19.80 -10.87
N ALA A 374 -2.56 18.64 -11.23
CA ALA A 374 -2.55 18.16 -12.60
C ALA A 374 -3.75 17.25 -12.87
N MET A 375 -4.16 17.19 -14.14
CA MET A 375 -5.13 16.23 -14.63
C MET A 375 -4.63 15.62 -15.93
N THR A 376 -4.93 14.35 -16.12
CA THR A 376 -4.63 13.60 -17.33
C THR A 376 -5.86 12.81 -17.77
N SER A 377 -6.22 12.89 -19.02
CA SER A 377 -7.26 12.07 -19.61
C SER A 377 -6.67 10.82 -20.25
N ALA A 378 -7.41 9.72 -20.20
CA ALA A 378 -7.02 8.43 -20.77
C ALA A 378 -8.16 7.81 -21.59
N GLU A 379 -7.78 7.14 -22.71
CA GLU A 379 -8.74 6.48 -23.59
C GLU A 379 -9.33 5.22 -22.98
N LYS A 380 -8.51 4.47 -22.24
CA LYS A 380 -8.93 3.24 -21.56
C LYS A 380 -9.04 3.47 -20.07
N GLU A 381 -10.03 2.83 -19.48
CA GLU A 381 -10.13 2.72 -18.03
C GLU A 381 -9.08 1.69 -17.56
N GLU A 382 -8.13 2.12 -16.76
CA GLU A 382 -7.24 1.17 -16.08
C GLU A 382 -7.96 0.56 -14.89
N PHE A 383 -7.77 -0.73 -14.74
CA PHE A 383 -8.40 -1.50 -13.68
C PHE A 383 -7.64 -1.22 -12.37
N THR A 384 -8.25 -0.49 -11.47
CA THR A 384 -7.65 -0.18 -10.15
C THR A 384 -8.44 -0.76 -8.98
N ASN A 385 -9.59 -1.38 -9.24
CA ASN A 385 -10.41 -1.89 -8.16
C ASN A 385 -10.03 -3.33 -7.82
N LEU A 386 -9.33 -3.51 -6.71
CA LEU A 386 -9.32 -4.79 -6.02
C LEU A 386 -10.75 -5.05 -5.53
N ALA A 387 -11.29 -6.23 -5.81
CA ALA A 387 -12.55 -6.63 -5.21
C ALA A 387 -12.36 -6.86 -3.71
N ASP A 388 -13.42 -6.68 -2.95
CA ASP A 388 -13.41 -6.95 -1.52
C ASP A 388 -12.94 -8.38 -1.24
N ASN A 389 -12.32 -8.55 -0.10
CA ASN A 389 -11.77 -9.84 0.31
C ASN A 389 -12.90 -10.89 0.44
N VAL A 390 -12.81 -11.98 -0.31
CA VAL A 390 -13.81 -13.06 -0.33
C VAL A 390 -14.11 -13.64 1.06
N ILE A 391 -13.24 -13.42 2.03
CA ILE A 391 -13.31 -14.00 3.39
C ILE A 391 -13.57 -12.94 4.46
N ASP A 392 -13.80 -11.70 4.11
CA ASP A 392 -14.14 -10.67 5.11
C ASP A 392 -15.58 -10.83 5.57
N ILE A 393 -15.74 -11.55 6.69
CA ILE A 393 -17.00 -11.69 7.42
C ILE A 393 -17.17 -10.48 8.38
N VAL A 394 -16.81 -9.29 7.96
CA VAL A 394 -17.07 -8.09 8.76
C VAL A 394 -18.46 -7.59 8.42
N ASP A 395 -19.40 -7.80 9.33
CA ASP A 395 -20.71 -7.19 9.24
C ASP A 395 -20.59 -5.68 9.45
N ASP A 396 -20.65 -4.92 8.38
CA ASP A 396 -20.60 -3.45 8.40
C ASP A 396 -21.76 -2.82 9.19
N ASN A 397 -22.79 -3.58 9.50
CA ASN A 397 -23.93 -3.16 10.32
C ASN A 397 -23.74 -3.45 11.80
N TYR A 398 -22.55 -3.91 12.22
CA TYR A 398 -22.32 -4.15 13.63
C TYR A 398 -22.32 -2.83 14.41
N ASP A 399 -23.35 -2.67 15.26
CA ASP A 399 -23.42 -1.54 16.19
C ASP A 399 -22.30 -1.68 17.24
N PHE A 400 -21.31 -0.84 17.13
CA PHE A 400 -20.17 -0.76 18.04
C PHE A 400 -20.57 -0.35 19.46
N GLY A 401 -21.79 -0.46 19.86
CA GLY A 401 -22.30 -0.13 21.19
C GLY A 401 -21.38 0.80 21.98
N LYS A 402 -21.87 1.70 22.74
CA LYS A 402 -21.04 2.60 23.54
C LYS A 402 -20.07 1.79 24.37
N ILE A 403 -18.77 2.02 24.21
CA ILE A 403 -17.74 1.44 25.08
C ILE A 403 -18.14 1.75 26.52
N PRO A 404 -18.35 0.72 27.35
CA PRO A 404 -18.77 0.96 28.74
C PRO A 404 -17.68 1.73 29.47
N PRO A 405 -18.04 2.64 30.39
CA PRO A 405 -17.05 3.33 31.22
C PRO A 405 -16.17 2.30 31.94
N ILE A 406 -14.88 2.62 32.05
CA ILE A 406 -13.84 1.70 32.56
C ILE A 406 -14.11 1.21 33.98
N ASP A 407 -14.84 2.00 34.77
CA ASP A 407 -15.27 1.68 36.13
C ASP A 407 -16.30 0.53 36.20
N LYS A 408 -16.87 0.14 35.06
CA LYS A 408 -17.79 -1.01 34.91
C LYS A 408 -17.11 -2.25 34.34
N ILE A 409 -15.84 -2.17 33.96
CA ILE A 409 -15.07 -3.34 33.54
C ILE A 409 -14.58 -4.04 34.79
N THR A 410 -15.31 -5.06 35.22
CA THR A 410 -14.88 -5.91 36.34
C THR A 410 -13.69 -6.76 35.95
N ASP A 411 -12.73 -7.00 36.87
CA ASP A 411 -11.46 -7.74 36.68
C ASP A 411 -11.60 -9.22 36.23
N LYS A 412 -12.73 -9.63 35.72
CA LYS A 412 -12.91 -10.97 35.15
C LYS A 412 -12.50 -10.95 33.68
N THR A 413 -11.23 -11.11 33.43
CA THR A 413 -10.76 -11.56 32.13
C THR A 413 -11.23 -12.99 31.90
N ASP A 414 -12.27 -13.17 31.11
CA ASP A 414 -12.61 -14.47 30.58
C ASP A 414 -11.56 -14.85 29.52
N ALA A 415 -10.49 -15.49 29.97
CA ALA A 415 -9.52 -16.08 29.05
C ALA A 415 -10.15 -17.31 28.40
N ILE A 416 -10.22 -17.36 27.08
CA ILE A 416 -10.57 -18.58 26.36
C ILE A 416 -9.38 -19.54 26.51
N THR A 417 -9.55 -20.56 27.32
CA THR A 417 -8.54 -21.60 27.49
C THR A 417 -8.97 -22.82 26.68
N ILE A 418 -8.18 -23.17 25.67
CA ILE A 418 -8.33 -24.39 24.90
C ILE A 418 -7.44 -25.45 25.55
N ARG A 419 -8.03 -26.50 26.12
CA ARG A 419 -7.28 -27.63 26.65
C ARG A 419 -7.34 -28.78 25.63
N ALA A 420 -6.18 -29.30 25.28
CA ALA A 420 -6.00 -30.49 24.44
C ALA A 420 -6.06 -31.78 25.25
#